data_e035f7e669dfe3c8f8fb6dc4d009970c
#
_entry.id   e035f7e669dfe3c8f8fb6dc4d009970c
#
_cell.length_a   1.000
_cell.length_b   1.000
_cell.length_c   1.000
_cell.angle_alpha   90.00
_cell.angle_beta   90.00
_cell.angle_gamma   90.00
#
_symmetry.space_group_name_H-M   'P 1'
#
loop_
_entity.id
_entity.type
_entity.pdbx_description
1 polymer ?
#
loop_
_entity_poly.entity_id
_entity_poly.type
_entity_poly.pdbx_seq_one_letter_code
_entity_poly.pdbx_strand_id
1 'polypeptide(L)'
;MFNIVTPTYNRKHTLDRVYNSLLNQSCKDFIWIIVDDCSSDDTHELVEDWMKQSKMEIQYHVLPTNQGKPSAVNFGLQKCNRKYTIIVDSDDSFVPNTLKDLKEIWSSIDASKSNIAAVWTLVLDEDGNVKGDAFPEDKWQVNFEQRVLNRNKQLTGDKWHSWRTEILKKHPLYSQPNCHIGESHTWNTINKKHDFLCFNIAHLTAHYSEVSLINSKKSRKRLAKGYYYSSYYGLKDVSVSEIIKHKFYRSLAFEYIKSRLYFSDKKLKLSTGKYLVSLFIFLASMPVRLLKKVL
;
A
#
# COMPACT_ATOMS: atom_id res chain seq x y z
N MET A 1 16.41 -12.88 7.77
CA MET A 1 15.92 -12.97 6.39
C MET A 1 15.00 -11.81 6.04
N PHE A 2 14.12 -11.38 6.96
CA PHE A 2 13.11 -10.35 6.75
C PHE A 2 13.37 -9.06 7.52
N ASN A 3 13.05 -7.91 6.91
CA ASN A 3 12.75 -6.68 7.60
C ASN A 3 11.23 -6.57 7.72
N ILE A 4 10.72 -6.27 8.90
CA ILE A 4 9.30 -6.01 9.14
C ILE A 4 9.18 -4.54 9.51
N VAL A 5 8.55 -3.74 8.65
CA VAL A 5 8.41 -2.29 8.83
C VAL A 5 6.98 -1.99 9.29
N THR A 6 6.85 -1.41 10.47
CA THR A 6 5.57 -0.99 11.03
C THR A 6 5.57 0.53 11.22
N PRO A 7 4.84 1.30 10.40
CA PRO A 7 4.56 2.70 10.69
C PRO A 7 3.52 2.79 11.80
N THR A 8 3.75 3.65 12.78
CA THR A 8 2.81 3.86 13.89
C THR A 8 2.60 5.33 14.18
N TYR A 9 1.42 5.70 14.68
CA TYR A 9 1.09 7.03 15.16
C TYR A 9 -0.10 6.97 16.12
N ASN A 10 0.13 7.23 17.41
CA ASN A 10 -0.88 7.13 18.48
C ASN A 10 -1.58 5.76 18.48
N ARG A 11 -0.81 4.68 18.55
CA ARG A 11 -1.28 3.29 18.43
C ARG A 11 -0.90 2.40 19.62
N LYS A 12 -0.63 2.99 20.78
CA LYS A 12 -0.38 2.22 22.03
C LYS A 12 -1.39 1.09 22.24
N HIS A 13 -2.67 1.34 21.92
CA HIS A 13 -3.78 0.43 22.15
C HIS A 13 -3.95 -0.70 21.12
N THR A 14 -3.17 -0.74 20.04
CA THR A 14 -3.26 -1.77 18.99
C THR A 14 -1.92 -2.37 18.59
N LEU A 15 -0.81 -1.69 18.85
CA LEU A 15 0.52 -2.11 18.42
C LEU A 15 0.97 -3.44 19.06
N ASP A 16 0.39 -3.81 20.19
CA ASP A 16 0.57 -5.09 20.86
C ASP A 16 0.10 -6.28 20.01
N ARG A 17 -0.86 -6.09 19.09
CA ARG A 17 -1.30 -7.12 18.14
C ARG A 17 -0.14 -7.56 17.25
N VAL A 18 0.58 -6.59 16.66
CA VAL A 18 1.79 -6.87 15.86
C VAL A 18 2.84 -7.57 16.73
N TYR A 19 3.15 -7.00 17.92
CA TYR A 19 4.16 -7.54 18.83
C TYR A 19 3.90 -9.00 19.19
N ASN A 20 2.70 -9.31 19.69
CA ASN A 20 2.33 -10.64 20.11
C ASN A 20 2.32 -11.64 18.92
N SER A 21 1.87 -11.20 17.74
CA SER A 21 1.87 -12.03 16.55
C SER A 21 3.29 -12.35 16.06
N LEU A 22 4.24 -11.43 16.24
CA LEU A 22 5.67 -11.66 15.94
C LEU A 22 6.34 -12.57 16.97
N LEU A 23 5.98 -12.43 18.25
CA LEU A 23 6.43 -13.36 19.30
C LEU A 23 6.00 -14.80 19.01
N ASN A 24 4.84 -14.98 18.39
CA ASN A 24 4.27 -16.29 18.09
C ASN A 24 4.68 -16.85 16.71
N GLN A 25 5.52 -16.14 15.93
CA GLN A 25 6.05 -16.70 14.68
C GLN A 25 6.96 -17.88 14.92
N SER A 26 6.80 -18.95 14.13
CA SER A 26 7.69 -20.12 14.18
C SER A 26 9.09 -19.84 13.61
N CYS A 27 9.23 -18.88 12.69
CA CYS A 27 10.50 -18.41 12.14
C CYS A 27 10.90 -17.08 12.78
N LYS A 28 12.09 -17.02 13.39
CA LYS A 28 12.61 -15.84 14.11
C LYS A 28 13.68 -15.05 13.31
N ASP A 29 13.93 -15.39 12.07
CA ASP A 29 14.94 -14.73 11.22
C ASP A 29 14.41 -13.40 10.65
N PHE A 30 14.14 -12.42 11.51
CA PHE A 30 13.66 -11.10 11.13
C PHE A 30 14.19 -10.00 12.06
N ILE A 31 14.08 -8.76 11.60
CA ILE A 31 14.24 -7.53 12.38
C ILE A 31 12.91 -6.78 12.32
N TRP A 32 12.41 -6.31 13.45
CA TRP A 32 11.22 -5.46 13.49
C TRP A 32 11.62 -3.99 13.58
N ILE A 33 11.30 -3.22 12.54
CA ILE A 33 11.60 -1.80 12.40
C ILE A 33 10.30 -1.02 12.61
N ILE A 34 10.15 -0.40 13.77
CA ILE A 34 9.02 0.43 14.13
C ILE A 34 9.39 1.89 13.82
N VAL A 35 8.56 2.55 13.01
CA VAL A 35 8.73 3.97 12.71
C VAL A 35 7.53 4.74 13.25
N ASP A 36 7.78 5.47 14.32
CA ASP A 36 6.80 6.32 14.99
C ASP A 36 6.74 7.69 14.31
N ASP A 37 5.60 8.00 13.76
CA ASP A 37 5.33 9.25 13.04
C ASP A 37 4.98 10.40 14.02
N CYS A 38 5.78 10.56 15.08
CA CYS A 38 5.64 11.57 16.15
C CYS A 38 4.38 11.35 16.99
N SER A 39 4.25 10.18 17.62
CA SER A 39 3.15 9.89 18.57
C SER A 39 3.20 10.82 19.79
N SER A 40 2.03 11.12 20.32
CA SER A 40 1.82 11.90 21.54
C SER A 40 1.18 11.09 22.68
N ASP A 41 0.87 9.81 22.42
CA ASP A 41 0.47 8.85 23.45
C ASP A 41 1.69 8.06 23.95
N ASP A 42 1.50 7.14 24.89
CA ASP A 42 2.57 6.33 25.48
C ASP A 42 3.06 5.20 24.55
N THR A 43 3.00 5.38 23.22
CA THR A 43 3.56 4.40 22.24
C THR A 43 5.07 4.25 22.44
N HIS A 44 5.76 5.35 22.76
CA HIS A 44 7.20 5.36 23.00
C HIS A 44 7.60 4.45 24.17
N GLU A 45 6.98 4.66 25.33
CA GLU A 45 7.25 3.90 26.55
C GLU A 45 6.97 2.40 26.34
N LEU A 46 5.86 2.09 25.66
CA LEU A 46 5.49 0.71 25.33
C LEU A 46 6.56 0.00 24.50
N VAL A 47 7.08 0.67 23.48
CA VAL A 47 8.10 0.07 22.58
C VAL A 47 9.44 -0.05 23.30
N GLU A 48 9.84 0.94 24.11
CA GLU A 48 11.06 0.85 24.92
C GLU A 48 11.03 -0.31 25.89
N ASP A 49 9.88 -0.60 26.51
CA ASP A 49 9.73 -1.74 27.42
C ASP A 49 9.86 -3.07 26.66
N TRP A 50 9.32 -3.18 25.46
CA TRP A 50 9.53 -4.36 24.61
C TRP A 50 10.99 -4.54 24.21
N MET A 51 11.70 -3.47 23.89
CA MET A 51 13.13 -3.53 23.56
C MET A 51 13.99 -4.03 24.74
N LYS A 52 13.60 -3.74 25.98
CA LYS A 52 14.29 -4.21 27.20
C LYS A 52 13.98 -5.69 27.53
N GLN A 53 12.73 -6.14 27.28
CA GLN A 53 12.21 -7.42 27.74
C GLN A 53 12.24 -8.53 26.68
N SER A 54 12.15 -8.17 25.41
CA SER A 54 12.05 -9.13 24.32
C SER A 54 13.41 -9.61 23.82
N LYS A 55 13.46 -10.86 23.37
CA LYS A 55 14.60 -11.40 22.59
C LYS A 55 14.53 -11.06 21.10
N MET A 56 13.45 -10.42 20.63
CA MET A 56 13.35 -9.96 19.24
C MET A 56 14.31 -8.81 19.00
N GLU A 57 14.91 -8.78 17.80
CA GLU A 57 15.65 -7.61 17.33
C GLU A 57 14.64 -6.53 16.90
N ILE A 58 14.49 -5.49 17.73
CA ILE A 58 13.59 -4.36 17.53
C ILE A 58 14.43 -3.10 17.28
N GLN A 59 14.13 -2.38 16.21
CA GLN A 59 14.66 -1.04 15.95
C GLN A 59 13.50 -0.05 16.00
N TYR A 60 13.64 0.95 16.87
CA TYR A 60 12.61 1.99 17.05
C TYR A 60 13.14 3.34 16.61
N HIS A 61 12.38 4.03 15.76
CA HIS A 61 12.73 5.33 15.22
C HIS A 61 11.54 6.28 15.33
N VAL A 62 11.75 7.45 15.93
CA VAL A 62 10.74 8.50 16.06
C VAL A 62 11.02 9.60 15.03
N LEU A 63 10.02 9.98 14.23
CA LEU A 63 10.13 11.10 13.31
C LEU A 63 9.92 12.42 14.07
N PRO A 64 10.57 13.53 13.65
CA PRO A 64 10.48 14.80 14.35
C PRO A 64 9.10 15.48 14.25
N THR A 65 8.30 15.10 13.28
CA THR A 65 6.94 15.61 13.05
C THR A 65 6.11 14.55 12.35
N ASN A 66 4.78 14.61 12.52
CA ASN A 66 3.86 13.74 11.80
C ASN A 66 3.85 14.06 10.30
N GLN A 67 4.32 13.13 9.48
CA GLN A 67 4.43 13.24 8.03
C GLN A 67 3.51 12.26 7.28
N GLY A 68 2.81 11.39 8.00
CA GLY A 68 1.88 10.38 7.49
C GLY A 68 2.54 9.04 7.16
N LYS A 69 1.73 7.99 7.14
CA LYS A 69 2.14 6.59 6.93
C LYS A 69 3.17 6.41 5.78
N PRO A 70 2.98 6.98 4.56
CA PRO A 70 3.96 6.76 3.48
C PRO A 70 5.36 7.28 3.82
N SER A 71 5.47 8.39 4.54
CA SER A 71 6.78 8.96 4.95
C SER A 71 7.45 8.08 5.99
N ALA A 72 6.70 7.60 6.97
CA ALA A 72 7.20 6.67 7.98
C ALA A 72 7.67 5.34 7.36
N VAL A 73 6.89 4.78 6.42
CA VAL A 73 7.30 3.59 5.66
C VAL A 73 8.59 3.86 4.88
N ASN A 74 8.67 4.98 4.14
CA ASN A 74 9.85 5.32 3.36
C ASN A 74 11.10 5.49 4.23
N PHE A 75 10.95 6.05 5.43
CA PHE A 75 12.04 6.11 6.40
C PHE A 75 12.47 4.71 6.85
N GLY A 76 11.52 3.85 7.22
CA GLY A 76 11.79 2.46 7.61
C GLY A 76 12.47 1.65 6.51
N LEU A 77 12.07 1.85 5.25
CA LEU A 77 12.72 1.22 4.09
C LEU A 77 14.20 1.57 3.99
N GLN A 78 14.62 2.78 4.34
CA GLN A 78 16.05 3.15 4.35
C GLN A 78 16.84 2.35 5.39
N LYS A 79 16.21 1.93 6.49
CA LYS A 79 16.82 1.12 7.56
C LYS A 79 16.88 -0.37 7.23
N CYS A 80 16.13 -0.83 6.22
CA CYS A 80 16.10 -2.23 5.81
C CYS A 80 17.45 -2.70 5.25
N ASN A 81 17.98 -3.80 5.80
CA ASN A 81 19.25 -4.41 5.41
C ASN A 81 19.16 -5.92 5.13
N ARG A 82 18.00 -6.55 5.38
CA ARG A 82 17.73 -7.96 5.07
C ARG A 82 17.20 -8.09 3.64
N LYS A 83 17.21 -9.32 3.12
CA LYS A 83 16.88 -9.63 1.71
C LYS A 83 15.45 -9.30 1.32
N TYR A 84 14.50 -9.49 2.25
CA TYR A 84 13.08 -9.27 2.02
C TYR A 84 12.51 -8.28 3.01
N THR A 85 11.53 -7.50 2.57
CA THR A 85 10.82 -6.50 3.38
C THR A 85 9.32 -6.77 3.37
N ILE A 86 8.73 -6.67 4.53
CA ILE A 86 7.31 -6.76 4.83
C ILE A 86 6.89 -5.43 5.42
N ILE A 87 5.77 -4.89 4.95
CA ILE A 87 5.11 -3.75 5.59
C ILE A 87 3.86 -4.27 6.27
N VAL A 88 3.67 -3.95 7.54
CA VAL A 88 2.50 -4.32 8.33
C VAL A 88 1.96 -3.11 9.08
N ASP A 89 0.66 -2.90 9.06
CA ASP A 89 0.01 -1.83 9.78
C ASP A 89 0.01 -2.08 11.29
N SER A 90 0.03 -1.01 12.08
CA SER A 90 0.17 -1.06 13.54
C SER A 90 -1.05 -1.61 14.28
N ASP A 91 -2.10 -1.96 13.56
CA ASP A 91 -3.35 -2.55 14.08
C ASP A 91 -3.63 -3.97 13.58
N ASP A 92 -2.79 -4.53 12.71
CA ASP A 92 -2.93 -5.87 12.15
C ASP A 92 -2.13 -6.94 12.93
N SER A 93 -2.32 -8.21 12.59
CA SER A 93 -1.56 -9.32 13.19
C SER A 93 -1.19 -10.39 12.15
N PHE A 94 -0.03 -11.02 12.34
CA PHE A 94 0.42 -12.12 11.49
C PHE A 94 -0.25 -13.45 11.88
N VAL A 95 -0.54 -14.27 10.89
CA VAL A 95 -0.87 -15.68 11.10
C VAL A 95 0.38 -16.42 11.60
N PRO A 96 0.29 -17.46 12.47
CA PRO A 96 1.44 -18.03 13.18
C PRO A 96 2.61 -18.55 12.31
N ASN A 97 2.36 -19.04 11.09
CA ASN A 97 3.39 -19.58 10.21
C ASN A 97 3.81 -18.63 9.09
N THR A 98 3.33 -17.42 9.08
CA THR A 98 3.56 -16.45 7.98
C THR A 98 5.03 -16.36 7.56
N LEU A 99 5.95 -16.15 8.51
CA LEU A 99 7.38 -15.98 8.18
C LEU A 99 8.05 -17.28 7.75
N LYS A 100 7.59 -18.42 8.24
CA LYS A 100 8.06 -19.74 7.80
C LYS A 100 7.64 -19.98 6.35
N ASP A 101 6.36 -19.82 6.04
CA ASP A 101 5.81 -20.05 4.72
C ASP A 101 6.44 -19.11 3.68
N LEU A 102 6.58 -17.82 4.01
CA LEU A 102 7.27 -16.86 3.15
C LEU A 102 8.75 -17.22 2.93
N LYS A 103 9.43 -17.77 3.94
CA LYS A 103 10.81 -18.23 3.80
C LYS A 103 10.90 -19.38 2.80
N GLU A 104 10.00 -20.35 2.88
CA GLU A 104 9.92 -21.47 1.95
C GLU A 104 9.60 -21.00 0.53
N ILE A 105 8.58 -20.12 0.37
CA ILE A 105 8.21 -19.55 -0.92
C ILE A 105 9.40 -18.81 -1.56
N TRP A 106 10.02 -17.88 -0.82
CA TRP A 106 11.15 -17.10 -1.35
C TRP A 106 12.39 -17.96 -1.64
N SER A 107 12.59 -19.05 -0.89
CA SER A 107 13.70 -19.99 -1.14
C SER A 107 13.48 -20.84 -2.39
N SER A 108 12.22 -21.09 -2.78
CA SER A 108 11.88 -21.80 -4.02
C SER A 108 12.04 -20.96 -5.28
N ILE A 109 12.18 -19.62 -5.16
CA ILE A 109 12.32 -18.70 -6.28
C ILE A 109 13.81 -18.50 -6.59
N ASP A 110 14.26 -18.97 -7.75
CA ASP A 110 15.63 -18.71 -8.24
C ASP A 110 15.79 -17.20 -8.54
N ALA A 111 16.48 -16.53 -7.65
CA ALA A 111 16.68 -15.07 -7.73
C ALA A 111 17.44 -14.63 -8.99
N SER A 112 18.29 -15.50 -9.57
CA SER A 112 19.11 -15.19 -10.74
C SER A 112 18.32 -15.25 -12.05
N LYS A 113 17.22 -16.01 -12.06
CA LYS A 113 16.38 -16.24 -13.26
C LYS A 113 15.01 -15.63 -13.18
N SER A 114 14.61 -15.17 -11.99
CA SER A 114 13.24 -14.72 -11.73
C SER A 114 13.13 -13.20 -11.71
N ASN A 115 12.16 -12.67 -12.46
CA ASN A 115 11.77 -11.24 -12.44
C ASN A 115 10.76 -10.91 -11.33
N ILE A 116 10.54 -11.81 -10.36
CA ILE A 116 9.57 -11.62 -9.28
C ILE A 116 10.08 -10.60 -8.26
N ALA A 117 9.32 -9.51 -8.07
CA ALA A 117 9.59 -8.47 -7.08
C ALA A 117 8.88 -8.70 -5.75
N ALA A 118 7.70 -9.33 -5.77
CA ALA A 118 6.86 -9.50 -4.59
C ALA A 118 6.14 -10.84 -4.59
N VAL A 119 5.90 -11.35 -3.38
CA VAL A 119 4.95 -12.43 -3.09
C VAL A 119 3.72 -11.80 -2.47
N TRP A 120 2.56 -12.04 -3.07
CA TRP A 120 1.26 -11.55 -2.62
C TRP A 120 0.42 -12.68 -2.06
N THR A 121 -0.27 -12.41 -0.95
CA THR A 121 -1.10 -13.38 -0.24
C THR A 121 -2.41 -12.77 0.21
N LEU A 122 -3.30 -13.57 0.77
CA LEU A 122 -4.62 -13.16 1.22
C LEU A 122 -4.55 -12.56 2.63
N VAL A 123 -5.61 -11.84 2.97
CA VAL A 123 -5.84 -11.25 4.29
C VAL A 123 -7.13 -11.85 4.85
N LEU A 124 -7.13 -12.16 6.15
CA LEU A 124 -8.33 -12.56 6.91
C LEU A 124 -8.96 -11.34 7.57
N ASP A 125 -10.25 -11.42 7.83
CA ASP A 125 -10.95 -10.59 8.80
C ASP A 125 -10.81 -11.19 10.22
N GLU A 126 -11.39 -10.52 11.22
CA GLU A 126 -11.36 -10.96 12.63
C GLU A 126 -12.13 -12.28 12.86
N ASP A 127 -13.05 -12.62 11.98
CA ASP A 127 -13.82 -13.88 12.01
C ASP A 127 -13.09 -15.04 11.31
N GLY A 128 -11.90 -14.78 10.75
CA GLY A 128 -11.08 -15.78 10.04
C GLY A 128 -11.49 -16.01 8.58
N ASN A 129 -12.37 -15.19 8.01
CA ASN A 129 -12.75 -15.30 6.62
C ASN A 129 -11.79 -14.52 5.73
N VAL A 130 -11.59 -14.99 4.49
CA VAL A 130 -10.79 -14.26 3.50
C VAL A 130 -11.47 -12.94 3.12
N LYS A 131 -10.74 -11.84 3.28
CA LYS A 131 -11.21 -10.50 2.97
C LYS A 131 -11.15 -10.22 1.47
N GLY A 132 -12.27 -10.42 0.80
CA GLY A 132 -12.46 -10.21 -0.63
C GLY A 132 -12.16 -11.43 -1.49
N ASP A 133 -11.81 -11.21 -2.78
CA ASP A 133 -11.62 -12.28 -3.76
C ASP A 133 -10.30 -13.03 -3.56
N ALA A 134 -10.30 -14.33 -3.75
CA ALA A 134 -9.07 -15.11 -3.96
C ALA A 134 -8.39 -14.73 -5.29
N PHE A 135 -7.12 -15.08 -5.46
CA PHE A 135 -6.46 -15.00 -6.76
C PHE A 135 -7.05 -16.04 -7.73
N PRO A 136 -6.97 -15.80 -9.05
CA PRO A 136 -7.58 -16.71 -10.05
C PRO A 136 -7.09 -18.15 -9.96
N GLU A 137 -5.82 -18.30 -9.60
CA GLU A 137 -5.15 -19.59 -9.39
C GLU A 137 -4.09 -19.47 -8.30
N ASP A 138 -3.71 -20.58 -7.71
CA ASP A 138 -2.58 -20.62 -6.78
C ASP A 138 -1.25 -20.54 -7.55
N LYS A 139 -0.24 -19.90 -6.95
CA LYS A 139 1.05 -19.60 -7.59
C LYS A 139 0.92 -18.76 -8.87
N TRP A 140 -0.07 -17.86 -8.90
CA TRP A 140 -0.31 -16.99 -10.03
C TRP A 140 0.82 -15.96 -10.20
N GLN A 141 1.68 -16.18 -11.19
CA GLN A 141 2.69 -15.19 -11.59
C GLN A 141 2.04 -14.20 -12.55
N VAL A 142 2.13 -12.90 -12.25
CA VAL A 142 1.37 -11.88 -12.95
C VAL A 142 2.13 -10.58 -13.11
N ASN A 143 2.11 -10.01 -14.33
CA ASN A 143 2.58 -8.67 -14.62
C ASN A 143 1.44 -7.64 -14.49
N PHE A 144 1.78 -6.36 -14.66
CA PHE A 144 0.83 -5.25 -14.54
C PHE A 144 -0.31 -5.32 -15.56
N GLU A 145 -0.02 -5.70 -16.80
CA GLU A 145 -1.03 -5.77 -17.85
C GLU A 145 -2.09 -6.82 -17.52
N GLN A 146 -1.67 -8.00 -17.14
CA GLN A 146 -2.54 -9.10 -16.73
C GLN A 146 -3.31 -8.78 -15.45
N ARG A 147 -2.65 -8.17 -14.44
CA ARG A 147 -3.25 -7.90 -13.15
C ARG A 147 -4.23 -6.73 -13.16
N VAL A 148 -3.97 -5.67 -13.95
CA VAL A 148 -4.71 -4.41 -13.88
C VAL A 148 -5.40 -4.04 -15.18
N LEU A 149 -4.72 -4.13 -16.35
CA LEU A 149 -5.25 -3.58 -17.59
C LEU A 149 -6.24 -4.50 -18.29
N ASN A 150 -5.95 -5.81 -18.35
CA ASN A 150 -6.71 -6.80 -19.12
C ASN A 150 -7.77 -7.52 -18.29
N ARG A 151 -8.04 -7.12 -17.07
CA ARG A 151 -9.08 -7.74 -16.25
C ARG A 151 -10.43 -7.07 -16.44
N ASN A 152 -11.44 -7.89 -16.68
CA ASN A 152 -12.83 -7.43 -16.75
C ASN A 152 -13.35 -6.98 -15.38
N LYS A 153 -12.91 -7.63 -14.29
CA LYS A 153 -13.22 -7.29 -12.91
C LYS A 153 -11.92 -7.23 -12.09
N GLN A 154 -11.70 -6.14 -11.38
CA GLN A 154 -10.59 -6.06 -10.42
C GLN A 154 -10.86 -6.99 -9.23
N LEU A 155 -9.79 -7.55 -8.66
CA LEU A 155 -9.87 -8.29 -7.41
C LEU A 155 -10.28 -7.34 -6.29
N THR A 156 -11.29 -7.72 -5.53
CA THR A 156 -11.73 -6.97 -4.36
C THR A 156 -10.99 -7.41 -3.10
N GLY A 157 -11.11 -6.62 -2.06
CA GLY A 157 -10.53 -6.87 -0.75
C GLY A 157 -9.03 -6.63 -0.69
N ASP A 158 -8.53 -6.65 0.54
CA ASP A 158 -7.12 -6.39 0.80
C ASP A 158 -6.26 -7.59 0.39
N LYS A 159 -5.06 -7.29 -0.04
CA LYS A 159 -4.01 -8.26 -0.31
C LYS A 159 -2.77 -7.82 0.43
N TRP A 160 -2.07 -8.77 1.00
CA TRP A 160 -0.86 -8.52 1.73
C TRP A 160 0.36 -9.04 0.98
N HIS A 161 1.56 -8.51 1.27
CA HIS A 161 2.71 -8.75 0.41
C HIS A 161 4.04 -8.63 1.13
N SER A 162 4.99 -9.43 0.68
CA SER A 162 6.42 -9.33 0.97
C SER A 162 7.20 -9.03 -0.30
N TRP A 163 8.32 -8.30 -0.18
CA TRP A 163 9.03 -7.67 -1.29
C TRP A 163 10.51 -8.04 -1.28
N ARG A 164 11.15 -8.08 -2.44
CA ARG A 164 12.60 -7.93 -2.52
C ARG A 164 12.98 -6.52 -2.07
N THR A 165 13.77 -6.44 -1.01
CA THR A 165 14.15 -5.16 -0.38
C THR A 165 14.81 -4.20 -1.38
N GLU A 166 15.72 -4.69 -2.20
CA GLU A 166 16.45 -3.89 -3.20
C GLU A 166 15.54 -3.24 -4.26
N ILE A 167 14.45 -3.94 -4.63
CA ILE A 167 13.46 -3.42 -5.59
C ILE A 167 12.56 -2.40 -4.89
N LEU A 168 12.04 -2.75 -3.71
CA LEU A 168 11.14 -1.86 -2.97
C LEU A 168 11.81 -0.52 -2.61
N LYS A 169 13.08 -0.54 -2.17
CA LYS A 169 13.85 0.68 -1.86
C LYS A 169 14.00 1.64 -3.04
N LYS A 170 14.01 1.15 -4.28
CA LYS A 170 14.06 1.97 -5.49
C LYS A 170 12.72 2.61 -5.85
N HIS A 171 11.63 2.21 -5.19
CA HIS A 171 10.28 2.66 -5.47
C HIS A 171 9.59 3.14 -4.16
N PRO A 172 10.00 4.28 -3.61
CA PRO A 172 9.38 4.79 -2.38
C PRO A 172 7.89 5.06 -2.59
N LEU A 173 7.12 4.95 -1.52
CA LEU A 173 5.70 5.29 -1.53
C LEU A 173 5.50 6.78 -1.84
N TYR A 174 4.53 7.08 -2.68
CA TYR A 174 4.16 8.47 -2.95
C TYR A 174 3.60 9.11 -1.69
N SER A 175 4.19 10.23 -1.30
CA SER A 175 3.80 10.99 -0.11
C SER A 175 3.53 12.46 -0.48
N GLN A 176 2.50 13.04 0.14
CA GLN A 176 2.20 14.47 0.07
C GLN A 176 1.65 14.93 1.41
N PRO A 177 2.00 16.13 1.89
CA PRO A 177 1.54 16.62 3.19
C PRO A 177 0.02 16.63 3.32
N ASN A 178 -0.48 16.19 4.47
CA ASN A 178 -1.90 16.26 4.85
C ASN A 178 -2.89 15.62 3.87
N CYS A 179 -2.49 14.55 3.17
CA CYS A 179 -3.42 13.75 2.38
C CYS A 179 -3.01 12.28 2.38
N HIS A 180 -3.98 11.41 2.15
CA HIS A 180 -3.74 9.99 1.96
C HIS A 180 -3.61 9.70 0.45
N ILE A 181 -2.49 9.09 0.05
CA ILE A 181 -2.26 8.55 -1.28
C ILE A 181 -2.14 7.04 -1.12
N GLY A 182 -2.97 6.28 -1.81
CA GLY A 182 -2.92 4.82 -1.74
C GLY A 182 -1.61 4.26 -2.29
N GLU A 183 -1.14 3.16 -1.73
CA GLU A 183 0.11 2.48 -2.07
C GLU A 183 0.07 1.83 -3.46
N SER A 184 -1.13 1.57 -3.99
CA SER A 184 -1.35 0.85 -5.26
C SER A 184 -0.59 1.43 -6.46
N HIS A 185 -0.34 2.75 -6.47
CA HIS A 185 0.43 3.38 -7.55
C HIS A 185 1.91 2.99 -7.52
N THR A 186 2.49 2.86 -6.34
CA THR A 186 3.85 2.33 -6.16
C THR A 186 3.89 0.86 -6.60
N TRP A 187 2.94 0.05 -6.15
CA TRP A 187 2.85 -1.37 -6.55
C TRP A 187 2.68 -1.53 -8.05
N ASN A 188 1.86 -0.71 -8.68
CA ASN A 188 1.68 -0.70 -10.14
C ASN A 188 2.97 -0.30 -10.86
N THR A 189 3.73 0.66 -10.33
CA THR A 189 5.01 1.08 -10.93
C THR A 189 6.04 -0.04 -10.87
N ILE A 190 6.11 -0.79 -9.78
CA ILE A 190 6.96 -1.97 -9.66
C ILE A 190 6.48 -3.06 -10.62
N ASN A 191 5.18 -3.35 -10.65
CA ASN A 191 4.62 -4.44 -11.45
C ASN A 191 4.68 -4.20 -12.96
N LYS A 192 4.87 -2.97 -13.42
CA LYS A 192 5.17 -2.66 -14.84
C LYS A 192 6.55 -3.18 -15.29
N LYS A 193 7.46 -3.41 -14.35
CA LYS A 193 8.84 -3.84 -14.62
C LYS A 193 9.15 -5.23 -14.10
N HIS A 194 8.42 -5.67 -13.09
CA HIS A 194 8.63 -6.92 -12.37
C HIS A 194 7.31 -7.64 -12.15
N ASP A 195 7.34 -8.96 -12.10
CA ASP A 195 6.17 -9.77 -11.82
C ASP A 195 5.90 -9.88 -10.32
N PHE A 196 4.65 -10.15 -9.97
CA PHE A 196 4.22 -10.59 -8.65
C PHE A 196 3.86 -12.06 -8.70
N LEU A 197 4.17 -12.79 -7.64
CA LEU A 197 3.77 -14.19 -7.45
C LEU A 197 2.71 -14.24 -6.34
N CYS A 198 1.51 -14.67 -6.69
CA CYS A 198 0.35 -14.64 -5.81
C CYS A 198 -0.02 -16.04 -5.33
N PHE A 199 -0.34 -16.17 -4.03
CA PHE A 199 -0.75 -17.43 -3.41
C PHE A 199 -2.09 -17.27 -2.70
N ASN A 200 -2.94 -18.28 -2.80
CA ASN A 200 -4.22 -18.35 -2.09
C ASN A 200 -4.06 -18.85 -0.64
N ILE A 201 -3.05 -18.32 0.04
CA ILE A 201 -2.75 -18.56 1.46
C ILE A 201 -2.92 -17.23 2.20
N ALA A 202 -3.54 -17.24 3.35
CA ALA A 202 -3.67 -16.04 4.18
C ALA A 202 -2.52 -15.95 5.20
N HIS A 203 -1.88 -14.79 5.27
CA HIS A 203 -0.73 -14.55 6.12
C HIS A 203 -0.91 -13.37 7.11
N LEU A 204 -1.98 -12.61 6.97
CA LEU A 204 -2.29 -11.47 7.83
C LEU A 204 -3.76 -11.52 8.23
N THR A 205 -4.05 -11.11 9.47
CA THR A 205 -5.40 -10.78 9.93
C THR A 205 -5.51 -9.26 10.06
N ALA A 206 -6.43 -8.66 9.31
CA ALA A 206 -6.75 -7.24 9.43
C ALA A 206 -7.80 -7.04 10.50
N HIS A 207 -7.49 -6.13 11.44
CA HIS A 207 -8.40 -5.77 12.52
C HIS A 207 -9.06 -4.43 12.26
N TYR A 208 -10.35 -4.35 12.57
CA TYR A 208 -11.09 -3.10 12.49
C TYR A 208 -11.09 -2.40 13.84
N SER A 209 -10.68 -1.14 13.86
CA SER A 209 -10.90 -0.28 15.02
C SER A 209 -11.99 0.74 14.71
N GLU A 210 -12.81 1.09 15.69
CA GLU A 210 -13.81 2.17 15.56
C GLU A 210 -13.15 3.52 15.18
N VAL A 211 -11.89 3.70 15.52
CA VAL A 211 -11.06 4.89 15.23
C VAL A 211 -10.24 4.71 13.95
N SER A 212 -10.71 3.92 12.98
CA SER A 212 -9.97 3.73 11.74
C SER A 212 -9.96 5.01 10.89
N LEU A 213 -8.85 5.24 10.17
CA LEU A 213 -8.76 6.34 9.20
C LEU A 213 -9.83 6.26 8.10
N ILE A 214 -10.41 5.08 7.88
CA ILE A 214 -11.46 4.81 6.90
C ILE A 214 -12.79 5.41 7.39
N ASN A 215 -13.09 5.31 8.69
CA ASN A 215 -14.37 5.76 9.29
C ASN A 215 -14.38 7.26 9.65
N SER A 216 -13.24 7.95 9.58
CA SER A 216 -13.17 9.38 9.88
C SER A 216 -13.91 10.20 8.80
N LYS A 217 -14.88 11.05 9.18
CA LYS A 217 -15.53 12.01 8.27
C LYS A 217 -14.50 12.98 7.71
N LYS A 218 -14.01 12.74 6.50
CA LYS A 218 -13.07 13.63 5.82
C LYS A 218 -13.84 14.68 5.03
N SER A 219 -13.38 15.93 5.05
CA SER A 219 -13.95 16.97 4.19
C SER A 219 -13.77 16.61 2.71
N ARG A 220 -14.72 17.04 1.85
CA ARG A 220 -14.64 16.84 0.39
C ARG A 220 -13.32 17.34 -0.19
N LYS A 221 -12.80 18.46 0.30
CA LYS A 221 -11.52 19.04 -0.12
C LYS A 221 -10.33 18.13 0.23
N ARG A 222 -10.32 17.53 1.42
CA ARG A 222 -9.25 16.61 1.86
C ARG A 222 -9.25 15.32 1.05
N LEU A 223 -10.42 14.76 0.77
CA LEU A 223 -10.57 13.59 -0.11
C LEU A 223 -10.12 13.91 -1.54
N ALA A 224 -10.57 15.04 -2.08
CA ALA A 224 -10.19 15.47 -3.43
C ALA A 224 -8.68 15.67 -3.58
N LYS A 225 -7.98 16.18 -2.55
CA LYS A 225 -6.52 16.29 -2.56
C LYS A 225 -5.85 14.92 -2.72
N GLY A 226 -6.28 13.92 -1.97
CA GLY A 226 -5.76 12.55 -2.08
C GLY A 226 -6.03 11.93 -3.47
N TYR A 227 -7.27 12.02 -3.97
CA TYR A 227 -7.63 11.53 -5.30
C TYR A 227 -6.89 12.26 -6.43
N TYR A 228 -6.67 13.57 -6.30
CA TYR A 228 -5.89 14.34 -7.26
C TYR A 228 -4.47 13.80 -7.41
N TYR A 229 -3.74 13.66 -6.31
CA TYR A 229 -2.38 13.15 -6.35
C TYR A 229 -2.34 11.68 -6.77
N SER A 230 -3.25 10.86 -6.28
CA SER A 230 -3.39 9.46 -6.67
C SER A 230 -3.54 9.34 -8.20
N SER A 231 -4.49 10.08 -8.77
CA SER A 231 -4.72 10.08 -10.23
C SER A 231 -3.54 10.67 -11.00
N TYR A 232 -2.92 11.74 -10.50
CA TYR A 232 -1.74 12.33 -11.12
C TYR A 232 -0.59 11.33 -11.19
N TYR A 233 -0.23 10.66 -10.08
CA TYR A 233 0.83 9.66 -10.07
C TYR A 233 0.52 8.43 -10.93
N GLY A 234 -0.74 8.05 -11.03
CA GLY A 234 -1.19 6.97 -11.91
C GLY A 234 -1.11 7.30 -13.40
N LEU A 235 -1.16 8.60 -13.77
CA LEU A 235 -1.22 9.07 -15.17
C LEU A 235 0.02 9.80 -15.66
N LYS A 236 0.89 10.29 -14.77
CA LYS A 236 2.02 11.16 -15.16
C LYS A 236 2.93 10.56 -16.24
N ASP A 237 3.16 9.25 -16.17
CA ASP A 237 4.07 8.52 -17.06
C ASP A 237 3.31 7.66 -18.11
N VAL A 238 1.99 7.86 -18.29
CA VAL A 238 1.14 7.12 -19.21
C VAL A 238 0.89 7.96 -20.47
N SER A 239 0.94 7.36 -21.64
CA SER A 239 0.63 8.05 -22.91
C SER A 239 -0.85 8.37 -23.04
N VAL A 240 -1.18 9.36 -23.90
CA VAL A 240 -2.57 9.71 -24.21
C VAL A 240 -3.30 8.51 -24.84
N SER A 241 -2.63 7.74 -25.69
CA SER A 241 -3.21 6.55 -26.32
C SER A 241 -3.59 5.48 -25.30
N GLU A 242 -2.74 5.24 -24.30
CA GLU A 242 -3.05 4.29 -23.21
C GLU A 242 -4.20 4.76 -22.34
N ILE A 243 -4.30 6.09 -22.06
CA ILE A 243 -5.45 6.65 -21.33
C ILE A 243 -6.74 6.36 -22.08
N ILE A 244 -6.77 6.51 -23.38
CA ILE A 244 -7.96 6.23 -24.21
C ILE A 244 -8.24 4.72 -24.28
N LYS A 245 -7.22 3.90 -24.45
CA LYS A 245 -7.35 2.45 -24.66
C LYS A 245 -7.87 1.73 -23.42
N HIS A 246 -7.34 2.00 -22.23
CA HIS A 246 -7.56 1.17 -21.04
C HIS A 246 -8.57 1.80 -20.06
N LYS A 247 -9.60 1.03 -19.69
CA LYS A 247 -10.63 1.44 -18.71
C LYS A 247 -10.03 1.93 -17.39
N PHE A 248 -8.98 1.26 -16.91
CA PHE A 248 -8.25 1.65 -15.68
C PHE A 248 -7.76 3.10 -15.75
N TYR A 249 -7.06 3.48 -16.82
CA TYR A 249 -6.56 4.84 -16.97
C TYR A 249 -7.65 5.87 -17.23
N ARG A 250 -8.74 5.49 -17.93
CA ARG A 250 -9.92 6.37 -18.07
C ARG A 250 -10.57 6.68 -16.74
N SER A 251 -10.63 5.70 -15.81
CA SER A 251 -11.14 5.94 -14.46
C SER A 251 -10.25 6.92 -13.67
N LEU A 252 -8.94 6.80 -13.78
CA LEU A 252 -8.01 7.76 -13.17
C LEU A 252 -8.13 9.15 -13.79
N ALA A 253 -8.30 9.24 -15.11
CA ALA A 253 -8.50 10.49 -15.84
C ALA A 253 -9.80 11.21 -15.39
N PHE A 254 -10.87 10.45 -15.20
CA PHE A 254 -12.13 10.96 -14.66
C PHE A 254 -11.95 11.50 -13.22
N GLU A 255 -11.34 10.72 -12.33
CA GLU A 255 -11.11 11.14 -10.93
C GLU A 255 -10.15 12.33 -10.83
N TYR A 256 -9.17 12.45 -11.74
CA TYR A 256 -8.28 13.60 -11.80
C TYR A 256 -9.06 14.91 -12.03
N ILE A 257 -9.95 14.95 -13.03
CA ILE A 257 -10.76 16.13 -13.34
C ILE A 257 -11.77 16.40 -12.23
N LYS A 258 -12.47 15.38 -11.75
CA LYS A 258 -13.42 15.49 -10.63
C LYS A 258 -12.77 16.07 -9.38
N SER A 259 -11.56 15.64 -9.07
CA SER A 259 -10.80 16.16 -7.92
C SER A 259 -10.42 17.63 -8.10
N ARG A 260 -10.16 18.09 -9.32
CA ARG A 260 -9.84 19.47 -9.64
C ARG A 260 -10.96 20.47 -9.36
N LEU A 261 -12.19 20.01 -9.23
CA LEU A 261 -13.30 20.87 -8.79
C LEU A 261 -13.12 21.39 -7.35
N TYR A 262 -12.30 20.72 -6.54
CA TYR A 262 -12.09 21.03 -5.12
C TYR A 262 -10.63 21.31 -4.77
N PHE A 263 -9.69 20.80 -5.55
CA PHE A 263 -8.25 20.93 -5.31
C PHE A 263 -7.44 20.86 -6.59
N SER A 264 -6.43 21.72 -6.73
CA SER A 264 -5.44 21.64 -7.81
C SER A 264 -4.06 22.03 -7.31
N ASP A 265 -3.03 21.42 -7.86
CA ASP A 265 -1.63 21.75 -7.62
C ASP A 265 -1.05 22.44 -8.87
N LYS A 266 -0.33 23.55 -8.68
CA LYS A 266 0.30 24.30 -9.79
C LYS A 266 1.55 23.59 -10.33
N LYS A 267 2.26 22.86 -9.47
CA LYS A 267 3.54 22.18 -9.80
C LYS A 267 3.31 20.75 -10.31
N LEU A 268 2.44 19.99 -9.65
CA LEU A 268 2.16 18.58 -9.99
C LEU A 268 0.85 18.50 -10.79
N LYS A 269 0.94 18.75 -12.10
CA LYS A 269 -0.19 18.73 -13.05
C LYS A 269 0.13 17.88 -14.27
N LEU A 270 -0.90 17.31 -14.88
CA LEU A 270 -0.77 16.61 -16.16
C LEU A 270 -0.40 17.56 -17.29
N SER A 271 0.29 17.05 -18.33
CA SER A 271 0.53 17.80 -19.57
C SER A 271 -0.80 18.18 -20.24
N THR A 272 -0.76 19.22 -21.09
CA THR A 272 -1.96 19.75 -21.77
C THR A 272 -2.74 18.67 -22.51
N GLY A 273 -2.07 17.81 -23.26
CA GLY A 273 -2.75 16.73 -24.01
C GLY A 273 -3.47 15.73 -23.11
N LYS A 274 -2.81 15.28 -22.02
CA LYS A 274 -3.43 14.38 -21.03
C LYS A 274 -4.60 15.06 -20.32
N TYR A 275 -4.46 16.35 -20.00
CA TYR A 275 -5.53 17.12 -19.38
C TYR A 275 -6.76 17.23 -20.29
N LEU A 276 -6.59 17.59 -21.57
CA LEU A 276 -7.69 17.70 -22.52
C LEU A 276 -8.43 16.37 -22.72
N VAL A 277 -7.69 15.27 -22.86
CA VAL A 277 -8.30 13.93 -22.94
C VAL A 277 -9.03 13.57 -21.64
N SER A 278 -8.45 13.87 -20.48
CA SER A 278 -9.12 13.63 -19.19
C SER A 278 -10.41 14.45 -19.06
N LEU A 279 -10.39 15.72 -19.51
CA LEU A 279 -11.57 16.58 -19.52
C LEU A 279 -12.66 16.03 -20.45
N PHE A 280 -12.28 15.58 -21.64
CA PHE A 280 -13.22 14.97 -22.57
C PHE A 280 -13.86 13.70 -21.96
N ILE A 281 -13.08 12.80 -21.36
CA ILE A 281 -13.56 11.60 -20.67
C ILE A 281 -14.54 11.97 -19.54
N PHE A 282 -14.22 13.00 -18.77
CA PHE A 282 -15.05 13.47 -17.67
C PHE A 282 -16.41 13.98 -18.20
N LEU A 283 -16.41 14.87 -19.20
CA LEU A 283 -17.62 15.44 -19.79
C LEU A 283 -18.49 14.36 -20.46
N ALA A 284 -17.89 13.45 -21.23
CA ALA A 284 -18.58 12.34 -21.88
C ALA A 284 -19.21 11.35 -20.89
N SER A 285 -18.67 11.26 -19.67
CA SER A 285 -19.19 10.37 -18.61
C SER A 285 -20.27 11.02 -17.75
N MET A 286 -20.55 12.33 -17.93
CA MET A 286 -21.60 13.01 -17.17
C MET A 286 -22.99 12.74 -17.77
N PRO A 287 -24.01 12.41 -16.95
CA PRO A 287 -25.39 12.40 -17.43
C PRO A 287 -25.79 13.81 -17.94
N VAL A 288 -26.45 13.87 -19.08
CA VAL A 288 -26.88 15.13 -19.74
C VAL A 288 -27.58 16.11 -18.80
N ARG A 289 -28.29 15.60 -17.78
CA ARG A 289 -28.97 16.43 -16.75
C ARG A 289 -28.02 17.14 -15.77
N LEU A 290 -26.79 16.64 -15.60
CA LEU A 290 -25.77 17.26 -14.74
C LEU A 290 -24.91 18.27 -15.50
N LEU A 291 -24.71 18.10 -16.80
CA LEU A 291 -24.02 19.07 -17.68
C LEU A 291 -24.70 20.45 -17.66
N LYS A 292 -26.04 20.51 -17.62
CA LYS A 292 -26.81 21.76 -17.50
C LYS A 292 -26.70 22.49 -16.17
N LYS A 293 -26.09 21.89 -15.14
CA LYS A 293 -25.87 22.52 -13.82
C LYS A 293 -24.41 22.97 -13.59
N VAL A 294 -23.50 22.60 -14.48
CA VAL A 294 -22.06 22.89 -14.37
C VAL A 294 -21.59 23.86 -15.46
N LEU A 295 -22.34 24.00 -16.54
CA LEU A 295 -22.25 25.06 -17.56
C LEU A 295 -23.25 26.19 -17.23
#